data_3bbe891d836737023f922c41fe4a3c2c
#
_entry.id   3bbe891d836737023f922c41fe4a3c2c
#
_cell.length_a   1.000
_cell.length_b   1.000
_cell.length_c   1.000
_cell.angle_alpha   90.00
_cell.angle_beta   90.00
_cell.angle_gamma   90.00
#
_symmetry.space_group_name_H-M   'P 1'
#
loop_
_entity.id
_entity.type
_entity.pdbx_description
1 polymer ?
#
loop_
_entity_poly.entity_id
_entity_poly.type
_entity_poly.pdbx_seq_one_letter_code
_entity_poly.pdbx_strand_id
1 'polypeptide(L)'
;MPRGTVGHPGWFPTEPSQWLDTPLTIRYYLQMTLSARNHLVGKVVELQIGDVMAHVVVKVGDNLVESVITRRSAEEMALKVGDTVAAVIKSTEVMLQKS
;
A
#
# COMPACT_ATOMS: atom_id res chain seq x y z
N MET A 1 -8.23 28.65 -3.42
CA MET A 1 -7.92 27.99 -3.16
C MET A 1 -7.73 27.54 -2.46
N PRO A 2 -7.77 27.49 -2.34
CA PRO A 2 -7.47 27.09 -1.55
C PRO A 2 -6.78 26.24 -1.15
N ARG A 3 -6.67 26.28 -0.81
CA ARG A 3 -6.15 25.58 -0.50
C ARG A 3 -5.98 24.59 -0.50
N GLY A 4 -6.42 24.72 -0.39
CA GLY A 4 -6.20 23.77 0.21
C GLY A 4 -5.75 22.63 -0.25
N THR A 5 -5.58 22.60 -0.94
CA THR A 5 -5.14 21.48 -1.58
C THR A 5 -3.74 21.15 -1.37
N VAL A 6 -2.99 22.06 -0.86
CA VAL A 6 -1.57 21.86 -0.68
C VAL A 6 -1.34 20.76 0.34
N GLY A 7 -0.60 19.76 -0.02
CA GLY A 7 -0.20 18.71 0.90
C GLY A 7 -1.19 17.59 1.10
N HIS A 8 -2.40 17.69 0.55
CA HIS A 8 -3.40 16.66 0.75
C HIS A 8 -3.93 16.11 -0.56
N PRO A 9 -3.92 14.80 -0.73
CA PRO A 9 -4.72 14.21 -1.81
C PRO A 9 -6.18 14.49 -1.56
N GLY A 10 -6.97 14.61 -2.60
CA GLY A 10 -8.37 14.92 -2.45
C GLY A 10 -9.16 13.92 -1.65
N TRP A 11 -8.70 12.66 -1.60
CA TRP A 11 -9.39 11.62 -0.86
C TRP A 11 -9.02 11.60 0.63
N PHE A 12 -8.00 12.34 1.03
CA PHE A 12 -7.47 12.29 2.40
C PHE A 12 -8.33 13.16 3.31
N PRO A 13 -8.98 12.59 4.36
CA PRO A 13 -9.83 13.38 5.23
C PRO A 13 -9.03 14.42 5.99
N THR A 14 -9.53 15.65 6.02
CA THR A 14 -8.87 16.74 6.72
C THR A 14 -9.60 17.15 7.99
N GLU A 15 -10.86 16.70 8.16
CA GLU A 15 -11.64 17.05 9.34
C GLU A 15 -12.02 15.81 10.12
N PRO A 16 -12.09 15.87 11.45
CA PRO A 16 -12.42 14.69 12.24
C PRO A 16 -13.74 14.04 11.85
N SER A 17 -14.73 14.81 11.45
CA SER A 17 -16.02 14.23 11.07
C SER A 17 -15.91 13.34 9.85
N GLN A 18 -14.94 13.57 8.99
CA GLN A 18 -14.75 12.77 7.79
C GLN A 18 -14.19 11.40 8.09
N TRP A 19 -13.51 11.25 9.22
CA TRP A 19 -12.90 9.98 9.59
C TRP A 19 -13.94 8.96 10.00
N LEU A 20 -15.12 9.42 10.46
CA LEU A 20 -16.15 8.51 10.90
C LEU A 20 -16.68 7.62 9.79
N ASP A 21 -16.64 8.11 8.57
CA ASP A 21 -17.12 7.35 7.41
C ASP A 21 -16.01 6.55 6.75
N THR A 22 -14.81 6.60 7.30
CA THR A 22 -13.66 5.91 6.73
C THR A 22 -13.56 4.52 7.36
N PRO A 23 -13.39 3.45 6.56
CA PRO A 23 -13.23 2.11 7.12
C PRO A 23 -12.09 2.07 8.13
N LEU A 24 -12.24 1.24 9.15
CA LEU A 24 -11.25 1.15 10.21
C LEU A 24 -9.85 0.84 9.70
N THR A 25 -9.72 -0.03 8.71
CA THR A 25 -8.42 -0.35 8.15
C THR A 25 -7.77 0.88 7.52
N ILE A 26 -8.56 1.68 6.80
CA ILE A 26 -8.05 2.90 6.18
C ILE A 26 -7.66 3.91 7.26
N ARG A 27 -8.51 4.06 8.29
CA ARG A 27 -8.20 4.98 9.38
C ARG A 27 -6.92 4.59 10.10
N TYR A 28 -6.70 3.29 10.25
CA TYR A 28 -5.48 2.81 10.88
C TYR A 28 -4.25 3.25 10.08
N TYR A 29 -4.27 3.05 8.77
CA TYR A 29 -3.17 3.48 7.91
C TYR A 29 -2.96 4.99 7.99
N LEU A 30 -4.05 5.76 7.98
CA LEU A 30 -3.92 7.21 7.99
C LEU A 30 -3.35 7.74 9.30
N GLN A 31 -3.55 7.01 10.40
CA GLN A 31 -3.09 7.42 11.71
C GLN A 31 -1.71 6.91 12.06
N MET A 32 -1.21 5.92 11.33
CA MET A 32 0.10 5.37 11.60
C MET A 32 1.20 6.35 11.25
N THR A 33 2.23 6.38 12.09
CA THR A 33 3.40 7.19 11.84
C THR A 33 4.35 6.40 10.95
N LEU A 34 4.16 6.53 9.66
CA LEU A 34 5.00 5.87 8.67
C LEU A 34 5.65 6.90 7.79
N SER A 35 6.88 6.62 7.38
CA SER A 35 7.56 7.46 6.40
C SER A 35 7.12 7.13 4.98
N ALA A 36 6.40 6.04 4.79
CA ALA A 36 5.88 5.66 3.48
C ALA A 36 4.69 6.56 3.11
N ARG A 37 4.67 6.99 1.87
CA ARG A 37 3.61 7.86 1.37
C ARG A 37 2.78 7.22 0.26
N ASN A 38 3.24 6.09 -0.28
CA ASN A 38 2.58 5.45 -1.39
C ASN A 38 1.90 4.17 -0.91
N HIS A 39 0.58 4.14 -1.04
CA HIS A 39 -0.23 2.98 -0.69
C HIS A 39 -1.04 2.60 -1.91
N LEU A 40 -0.67 1.49 -2.54
CA LEU A 40 -1.30 1.04 -3.77
C LEU A 40 -2.06 -0.23 -3.49
N VAL A 41 -3.39 -0.13 -3.49
CA VAL A 41 -4.23 -1.29 -3.21
C VAL A 41 -4.39 -2.12 -4.47
N GLY A 42 -4.18 -3.41 -4.35
CA GLY A 42 -4.32 -4.32 -5.47
C GLY A 42 -4.51 -5.74 -5.00
N LYS A 43 -4.39 -6.67 -5.93
CA LYS A 43 -4.57 -8.09 -5.63
C LYS A 43 -3.29 -8.86 -5.88
N VAL A 44 -3.04 -9.81 -5.01
CA VAL A 44 -1.91 -10.72 -5.19
C VAL A 44 -2.21 -11.63 -6.36
N VAL A 45 -1.39 -11.58 -7.40
CA VAL A 45 -1.57 -12.42 -8.56
C VAL A 45 -0.51 -13.49 -8.67
N GLU A 46 0.59 -13.37 -7.92
CA GLU A 46 1.63 -14.39 -7.91
C GLU A 46 2.29 -14.38 -6.55
N LEU A 47 2.59 -15.57 -6.03
CA LEU A 47 3.23 -15.72 -4.73
C LEU A 47 4.16 -16.92 -4.81
N GLN A 48 5.47 -16.67 -4.60
CA GLN A 48 6.48 -17.71 -4.55
C GLN A 48 7.18 -17.64 -3.20
N ILE A 49 7.00 -18.68 -2.41
CA ILE A 49 7.57 -18.73 -1.07
C ILE A 49 8.82 -19.58 -1.09
N GLY A 50 9.96 -18.96 -0.79
CA GLY A 50 11.22 -19.66 -0.63
C GLY A 50 11.51 -19.96 0.83
N ASP A 51 12.73 -20.41 1.09
CA ASP A 51 13.11 -20.81 2.44
C ASP A 51 13.19 -19.62 3.39
N VAL A 52 13.64 -18.46 2.89
CA VAL A 52 13.84 -17.28 3.71
C VAL A 52 12.99 -16.12 3.24
N MET A 53 12.84 -15.97 1.93
CA MET A 53 12.14 -14.85 1.33
C MET A 53 10.95 -15.34 0.53
N ALA A 54 10.02 -14.42 0.30
CA ALA A 54 8.86 -14.67 -0.54
C ALA A 54 8.77 -13.56 -1.57
N HIS A 55 8.49 -13.94 -2.81
CA HIS A 55 8.31 -13.00 -3.91
C HIS A 55 6.82 -12.87 -4.17
N VAL A 56 6.31 -11.65 -4.12
CA VAL A 56 4.88 -11.37 -4.24
C VAL A 56 4.69 -10.39 -5.37
N VAL A 57 3.75 -10.69 -6.26
CA VAL A 57 3.38 -9.77 -7.32
C VAL A 57 1.95 -9.32 -7.07
N VAL A 58 1.77 -8.01 -7.02
CA VAL A 58 0.47 -7.38 -6.75
C VAL A 58 0.05 -6.63 -8.00
N LYS A 59 -1.17 -6.90 -8.45
CA LYS A 59 -1.71 -6.18 -9.59
C LYS A 59 -2.51 -4.99 -9.09
N VAL A 60 -2.09 -3.79 -9.51
CA VAL A 60 -2.73 -2.54 -9.15
C VAL A 60 -3.23 -1.91 -10.45
N GLY A 61 -4.55 -2.01 -10.69
CA GLY A 61 -5.09 -1.61 -11.98
C GLY A 61 -4.48 -2.46 -13.08
N ASP A 62 -3.84 -1.83 -14.03
CA ASP A 62 -3.15 -2.53 -15.12
C ASP A 62 -1.66 -2.70 -14.86
N ASN A 63 -1.21 -2.34 -13.67
CA ASN A 63 0.22 -2.38 -13.34
C ASN A 63 0.53 -3.51 -12.39
N LEU A 64 1.75 -4.01 -12.49
CA LEU A 64 2.24 -5.04 -11.58
C LEU A 64 3.30 -4.44 -10.69
N VAL A 65 3.16 -4.67 -9.40
CA VAL A 65 4.12 -4.25 -8.40
C VAL A 65 4.73 -5.49 -7.78
N GLU A 66 6.06 -5.59 -7.83
CA GLU A 66 6.75 -6.74 -7.28
C GLU A 66 7.31 -6.39 -5.91
N SER A 67 7.23 -7.34 -5.00
CA SER A 67 7.69 -7.17 -3.65
C SER A 67 8.41 -8.42 -3.19
N VAL A 68 9.50 -8.23 -2.44
CA VAL A 68 10.19 -9.33 -1.80
C VAL A 68 10.10 -9.07 -0.31
N ILE A 69 9.48 -10.00 0.39
CA ILE A 69 9.32 -9.91 1.84
C ILE A 69 9.87 -11.20 2.45
N THR A 70 9.99 -11.23 3.77
CA THR A 70 10.44 -12.45 4.40
C THR A 70 9.35 -13.50 4.33
N ARG A 71 9.76 -14.76 4.27
CA ARG A 71 8.82 -15.87 4.35
C ARG A 71 7.94 -15.75 5.59
N ARG A 72 8.56 -15.37 6.71
CA ARG A 72 7.83 -15.22 7.96
C ARG A 72 6.71 -14.19 7.85
N SER A 73 7.00 -13.04 7.21
CA SER A 73 5.98 -12.02 7.02
C SER A 73 4.84 -12.53 6.17
N ALA A 74 5.15 -13.27 5.10
CA ALA A 74 4.12 -13.82 4.24
C ALA A 74 3.25 -14.80 5.00
N GLU A 75 3.85 -15.61 5.87
CA GLU A 75 3.12 -16.58 6.67
C GLU A 75 2.26 -15.90 7.71
N GLU A 76 2.79 -14.86 8.36
CA GLU A 76 2.03 -14.14 9.39
C GLU A 76 0.82 -13.43 8.79
N MET A 77 0.94 -12.96 7.57
CA MET A 77 -0.18 -12.35 6.88
C MET A 77 -1.09 -13.37 6.21
N ALA A 78 -0.70 -14.64 6.22
CA ALA A 78 -1.43 -15.72 5.56
C ALA A 78 -1.74 -15.35 4.10
N LEU A 79 -0.73 -14.82 3.40
CA LEU A 79 -0.90 -14.37 2.03
C LEU A 79 -1.22 -15.52 1.09
N LYS A 80 -2.12 -15.25 0.16
CA LYS A 80 -2.41 -16.17 -0.93
C LYS A 80 -2.87 -15.39 -2.15
N VAL A 81 -2.77 -16.02 -3.29
CA VAL A 81 -3.21 -15.44 -4.55
C VAL A 81 -4.68 -15.08 -4.45
N GLY A 82 -5.03 -13.88 -4.89
CA GLY A 82 -6.39 -13.38 -4.81
C GLY A 82 -6.64 -12.45 -3.64
N ASP A 83 -5.73 -12.41 -2.66
CA ASP A 83 -5.89 -11.50 -1.53
C ASP A 83 -5.77 -10.05 -1.98
N THR A 84 -6.57 -9.20 -1.34
CA THR A 84 -6.45 -7.76 -1.53
C THR A 84 -5.45 -7.23 -0.51
N VAL A 85 -4.43 -6.55 -1.01
CA VAL A 85 -3.36 -6.01 -0.18
C VAL A 85 -3.03 -4.60 -0.61
N ALA A 86 -2.31 -3.89 0.25
CA ALA A 86 -1.77 -2.57 -0.10
C ALA A 86 -0.26 -2.70 -0.23
N ALA A 87 0.26 -2.28 -1.38
CA ALA A 87 1.69 -2.16 -1.57
C ALA A 87 2.09 -0.81 -0.99
N VAL A 88 2.89 -0.83 0.06
CA VAL A 88 3.32 0.37 0.76
C VAL A 88 4.76 0.65 0.37
N ILE A 89 4.98 1.81 -0.26
CA ILE A 89 6.29 2.13 -0.82
C ILE A 89 6.76 3.45 -0.24
N LYS A 90 7.94 3.41 0.34
CA LYS A 90 8.55 4.60 0.91
C LYS A 90 8.94 5.55 -0.22
N SER A 91 8.65 6.83 -0.04
CA SER A 91 8.88 7.82 -1.09
C SER A 91 10.33 7.85 -1.55
N THR A 92 11.26 7.61 -0.66
CA THR A 92 12.68 7.63 -0.99
C THR A 92 13.11 6.42 -1.83
N GLU A 93 12.24 5.43 -1.96
CA GLU A 93 12.54 4.21 -2.72
C GLU A 93 11.95 4.21 -4.11
N VAL A 94 11.24 5.26 -4.47
CA VAL A 94 10.60 5.33 -5.79
C VAL A 94 11.55 5.98 -6.78
N MET A 95 11.83 5.27 -7.86
CA MET A 95 12.68 5.76 -8.93
C MET A 95 11.82 6.21 -10.10
N LEU A 96 12.29 7.20 -10.83
CA LEU A 96 11.54 7.72 -11.96
C LEU A 96 12.30 7.46 -13.24
N GLN A 97 11.55 7.22 -14.29
CA GLN A 97 12.10 7.06 -15.63
C GLN A 97 11.22 7.83 -16.60
N LYS A 98 11.86 8.58 -17.45
CA LYS A 98 11.14 9.33 -18.48
C LYS A 98 11.53 8.77 -19.84
N SER A 99 10.53 8.50 -20.67
CA SER A 99 10.80 8.03 -22.03
C SER A 99 10.94 9.18 -23.02
#